data_ac45d12055890aa05e0b1f3e8c30fc81
#
_entry.id   ac45d12055890aa05e0b1f3e8c30fc81
#
_cell.length_a   1.000
_cell.length_b   1.000
_cell.length_c   1.000
_cell.angle_alpha   90.00
_cell.angle_beta   90.00
_cell.angle_gamma   90.00
#
_symmetry.space_group_name_H-M   'P 1'
#
loop_
_entity.id
_entity.type
_entity.pdbx_description
1 polymer ?
#
loop_
_entity_poly.entity_id
_entity_poly.type
_entity_poly.pdbx_seq_one_letter_code
_entity_poly.pdbx_strand_id
1 'polypeptide(L)'
;MIRRTMYALLLFKFMKKIFLLTIVLALFRASFAQEEINVLWLGNSYTYFNNLPEMVNELSRGTDRIIKHESITPGGCTLFQHVESNASLNAIRKGNWDYVVLQEQSQLPSIDYYRHNAMRPAYQALYDTIMLYSPNAKVVGYMTWGRKNGGQQCVNFGQGTYCSADFTDFNHMQDTMSAAYCENAYATNSYVAPVGDAWKEALGQDENIELHSSDESHPSYDGSYLAACVFHAVFWKESPIGTYFNNTSIDQEKAEFLQNIAHDVFFSNLEKWNFEIESDTTNINKDTYNDNFEIINNPDNDNVIIKNKNNNSANVRIININGEIIEEKNINGDYTFQINNSKGIYIIQITESDTHKRYVKKISIF
;
A
#
# COMPACT_ATOMS: atom_id res chain seq x y z
N MET A 1 -47.16 -52.54 26.54
CA MET A 1 -47.12 -51.52 25.45
C MET A 1 -46.39 -50.22 25.87
N ILE A 2 -46.69 -49.63 27.00
CA ILE A 2 -46.19 -48.36 27.49
C ILE A 2 -44.63 -48.26 27.60
N ARG A 3 -43.94 -49.31 28.05
CA ARG A 3 -42.47 -49.32 28.18
C ARG A 3 -41.73 -49.23 26.84
N ARG A 4 -42.23 -49.81 25.75
CA ARG A 4 -41.58 -49.73 24.42
C ARG A 4 -41.67 -48.31 23.82
N THR A 5 -42.80 -47.59 24.04
CA THR A 5 -42.97 -46.23 23.57
C THR A 5 -42.04 -45.23 24.29
N MET A 6 -41.82 -45.45 25.57
CA MET A 6 -40.92 -44.63 26.40
C MET A 6 -39.46 -44.77 26.00
N TYR A 7 -39.01 -45.98 25.69
CA TYR A 7 -37.65 -46.22 25.15
C TYR A 7 -37.45 -45.58 23.78
N ALA A 8 -38.43 -45.65 22.88
CA ALA A 8 -38.36 -45.04 21.57
C ALA A 8 -38.28 -43.50 21.67
N LEU A 9 -38.99 -42.88 22.61
CA LEU A 9 -38.97 -41.44 22.83
C LEU A 9 -37.60 -40.98 23.42
N LEU A 10 -37.03 -41.76 24.31
CA LEU A 10 -35.70 -41.49 24.88
C LEU A 10 -34.60 -41.61 23.83
N LEU A 11 -34.65 -42.66 22.99
CA LEU A 11 -33.73 -42.86 21.88
C LEU A 11 -33.81 -41.74 20.87
N PHE A 12 -34.99 -41.25 20.53
CA PHE A 12 -35.22 -40.14 19.61
C PHE A 12 -34.67 -38.82 20.17
N LYS A 13 -34.87 -38.57 21.47
CA LYS A 13 -34.26 -37.37 22.14
C LYS A 13 -32.75 -37.42 22.19
N PHE A 14 -32.18 -38.60 22.39
CA PHE A 14 -30.73 -38.82 22.41
C PHE A 14 -30.13 -38.67 21.02
N MET A 15 -30.74 -39.22 19.97
CA MET A 15 -30.33 -39.03 18.59
C MET A 15 -30.40 -37.56 18.15
N LYS A 16 -31.45 -36.80 18.53
CA LYS A 16 -31.53 -35.35 18.28
C LYS A 16 -30.38 -34.59 18.94
N LYS A 17 -30.00 -34.91 20.17
CA LYS A 17 -28.86 -34.27 20.85
C LYS A 17 -27.52 -34.57 20.15
N ILE A 18 -27.30 -35.84 19.71
CA ILE A 18 -26.11 -36.21 18.95
C ILE A 18 -26.08 -35.48 17.61
N PHE A 19 -27.19 -35.40 16.90
CA PHE A 19 -27.29 -34.69 15.62
C PHE A 19 -27.05 -33.17 15.77
N LEU A 20 -27.57 -32.57 16.84
CA LEU A 20 -27.32 -31.16 17.15
C LEU A 20 -25.84 -30.91 17.50
N LEU A 21 -25.22 -31.83 18.24
CA LEU A 21 -23.80 -31.77 18.63
C LEU A 21 -22.90 -31.90 17.39
N THR A 22 -23.24 -32.81 16.45
CA THR A 22 -22.48 -32.95 15.20
C THR A 22 -22.61 -31.73 14.28
N ILE A 23 -23.78 -31.06 14.22
CA ILE A 23 -23.94 -29.83 13.49
C ILE A 23 -23.13 -28.69 14.13
N VAL A 24 -23.13 -28.58 15.46
CA VAL A 24 -22.32 -27.57 16.17
C VAL A 24 -20.81 -27.82 15.97
N LEU A 25 -20.35 -29.07 16.03
CA LEU A 25 -18.97 -29.42 15.73
C LEU A 25 -18.58 -29.18 14.26
N ALA A 26 -19.51 -29.41 13.32
CA ALA A 26 -19.29 -29.12 11.90
C ALA A 26 -19.21 -27.60 11.63
N LEU A 27 -20.05 -26.80 12.29
CA LEU A 27 -20.01 -25.33 12.22
C LEU A 27 -18.71 -24.77 12.85
N PHE A 28 -18.19 -25.37 13.93
CA PHE A 28 -16.90 -25.00 14.51
C PHE A 28 -15.72 -25.32 13.59
N ARG A 29 -15.78 -26.40 12.80
CA ARG A 29 -14.72 -26.72 11.82
C ARG A 29 -14.76 -25.86 10.56
N ALA A 30 -15.89 -25.27 10.22
CA ALA A 30 -16.00 -24.34 9.07
C ALA A 30 -15.32 -22.98 9.33
N SER A 31 -14.96 -22.67 10.60
CA SER A 31 -14.38 -21.36 10.97
C SER A 31 -12.84 -21.31 10.90
N PHE A 32 -12.16 -22.37 10.46
CA PHE A 32 -10.69 -22.39 10.32
C PHE A 32 -10.26 -22.68 8.87
N ALA A 33 -10.91 -22.03 7.90
CA ALA A 33 -10.30 -21.98 6.58
C ALA A 33 -9.15 -20.97 6.68
N GLN A 34 -7.92 -21.46 6.53
CA GLN A 34 -6.73 -20.63 6.45
C GLN A 34 -6.89 -19.64 5.28
N GLU A 35 -6.74 -18.36 5.55
CA GLU A 35 -6.82 -17.34 4.50
C GLU A 35 -5.58 -17.42 3.60
N GLU A 36 -5.80 -17.47 2.29
CA GLU A 36 -4.75 -17.62 1.29
C GLU A 36 -4.85 -16.56 0.23
N ILE A 37 -3.72 -15.93 -0.13
CA ILE A 37 -3.62 -14.99 -1.24
C ILE A 37 -2.51 -15.38 -2.21
N ASN A 38 -2.68 -15.00 -3.48
CA ASN A 38 -1.70 -15.18 -4.56
C ASN A 38 -1.03 -13.85 -4.88
N VAL A 39 0.29 -13.79 -4.77
CA VAL A 39 1.07 -12.56 -4.96
C VAL A 39 2.12 -12.76 -6.05
N LEU A 40 2.10 -11.89 -7.06
CA LEU A 40 3.15 -11.80 -8.08
C LEU A 40 4.10 -10.64 -7.73
N TRP A 41 5.41 -10.91 -7.74
CA TRP A 41 6.44 -9.91 -7.53
C TRP A 41 7.18 -9.65 -8.84
N LEU A 42 7.12 -8.41 -9.33
CA LEU A 42 7.91 -7.91 -10.46
C LEU A 42 8.88 -6.87 -9.95
N GLY A 43 10.17 -7.20 -9.97
CA GLY A 43 11.19 -6.34 -9.39
C GLY A 43 12.61 -6.79 -9.74
N ASN A 44 13.53 -6.61 -8.80
CA ASN A 44 14.93 -6.96 -8.99
C ASN A 44 15.59 -7.44 -7.67
N SER A 45 16.88 -7.15 -7.49
CA SER A 45 17.61 -7.57 -6.28
C SER A 45 17.01 -7.04 -4.99
N TYR A 46 16.40 -5.88 -4.97
CA TYR A 46 15.75 -5.33 -3.78
C TYR A 46 14.54 -6.17 -3.33
N THR A 47 13.96 -6.93 -4.24
CA THR A 47 12.90 -7.90 -3.92
C THR A 47 13.46 -9.28 -3.53
N TYR A 48 14.51 -9.79 -4.22
CA TYR A 48 14.98 -11.14 -3.90
C TYR A 48 15.99 -11.21 -2.76
N PHE A 49 16.65 -10.10 -2.37
CA PHE A 49 17.57 -10.12 -1.23
C PHE A 49 16.87 -10.64 0.04
N ASN A 50 17.60 -11.47 0.78
CA ASN A 50 17.12 -12.15 1.98
C ASN A 50 15.80 -12.90 1.79
N ASN A 51 15.47 -13.24 0.52
CA ASN A 51 14.23 -13.96 0.16
C ASN A 51 12.97 -13.24 0.68
N LEU A 52 12.88 -11.92 0.45
CA LEU A 52 11.79 -11.09 0.97
C LEU A 52 10.39 -11.68 0.74
N PRO A 53 9.99 -12.20 -0.45
CA PRO A 53 8.67 -12.77 -0.64
C PRO A 53 8.34 -13.93 0.32
N GLU A 54 9.32 -14.82 0.58
CA GLU A 54 9.13 -15.89 1.56
C GLU A 54 9.14 -15.36 2.99
N MET A 55 9.96 -14.34 3.30
CA MET A 55 9.95 -13.69 4.62
C MET A 55 8.57 -13.10 4.96
N VAL A 56 7.89 -12.48 3.98
CA VAL A 56 6.50 -12.00 4.15
C VAL A 56 5.53 -13.16 4.37
N ASN A 57 5.71 -14.27 3.65
CA ASN A 57 4.89 -15.48 3.83
C ASN A 57 5.12 -16.10 5.22
N GLU A 58 6.36 -16.15 5.71
CA GLU A 58 6.66 -16.66 7.06
C GLU A 58 6.00 -15.81 8.16
N LEU A 59 6.02 -14.49 8.05
CA LEU A 59 5.28 -13.60 8.96
C LEU A 59 3.77 -13.87 8.90
N SER A 60 3.21 -14.09 7.71
CA SER A 60 1.79 -14.37 7.52
C SER A 60 1.38 -15.71 8.11
N ARG A 61 2.23 -16.73 8.03
CA ARG A 61 2.00 -18.04 8.67
C ARG A 61 1.89 -17.92 10.19
N GLY A 62 2.59 -16.99 10.81
CA GLY A 62 2.46 -16.68 12.23
C GLY A 62 1.05 -16.23 12.64
N THR A 63 0.21 -15.85 11.68
CA THR A 63 -1.19 -15.43 11.85
C THR A 63 -2.18 -16.37 11.15
N ASP A 64 -1.82 -17.66 10.95
CA ASP A 64 -2.63 -18.67 10.26
C ASP A 64 -3.03 -18.30 8.81
N ARG A 65 -2.16 -17.58 8.11
CA ARG A 65 -2.36 -17.11 6.73
C ARG A 65 -1.25 -17.63 5.81
N ILE A 66 -1.56 -17.79 4.53
CA ILE A 66 -0.62 -18.26 3.52
C ILE A 66 -0.54 -17.28 2.37
N ILE A 67 0.70 -16.96 1.95
CA ILE A 67 0.97 -16.26 0.70
C ILE A 67 1.58 -17.25 -0.29
N LYS A 68 0.85 -17.58 -1.35
CA LYS A 68 1.41 -18.22 -2.53
C LYS A 68 2.02 -17.13 -3.41
N HIS A 69 3.30 -17.22 -3.65
CA HIS A 69 3.97 -16.18 -4.43
C HIS A 69 4.75 -16.72 -5.62
N GLU A 70 4.86 -15.89 -6.63
CA GLU A 70 5.78 -16.05 -7.75
C GLU A 70 6.57 -14.76 -7.92
N SER A 71 7.84 -14.88 -8.26
CA SER A 71 8.74 -13.73 -8.38
C SER A 71 9.48 -13.75 -9.71
N ILE A 72 9.39 -12.67 -10.46
CA ILE A 72 10.22 -12.39 -11.64
C ILE A 72 11.09 -11.19 -11.29
N THR A 73 12.31 -11.47 -10.83
CA THR A 73 13.17 -10.45 -10.20
C THR A 73 14.62 -10.49 -10.71
N PRO A 74 14.89 -10.35 -12.01
CA PRO A 74 16.26 -10.32 -12.52
C PRO A 74 17.05 -9.17 -11.85
N GLY A 75 18.33 -9.40 -11.54
CA GLY A 75 19.18 -8.38 -10.90
C GLY A 75 19.23 -7.08 -11.72
N GLY A 76 18.99 -5.94 -11.07
CA GLY A 76 19.00 -4.61 -11.70
C GLY A 76 17.89 -4.33 -12.70
N CYS A 77 16.90 -5.24 -12.83
CA CYS A 77 15.78 -5.07 -13.76
C CYS A 77 14.94 -3.83 -13.45
N THR A 78 14.51 -3.15 -14.50
CA THR A 78 13.63 -1.98 -14.41
C THR A 78 12.20 -2.37 -14.78
N LEU A 79 11.21 -1.55 -14.39
CA LEU A 79 9.82 -1.74 -14.84
C LEU A 79 9.71 -1.67 -16.37
N PHE A 80 10.50 -0.80 -17.01
CA PHE A 80 10.56 -0.73 -18.46
C PHE A 80 10.96 -2.08 -19.10
N GLN A 81 11.96 -2.77 -18.53
CA GLN A 81 12.37 -4.10 -18.98
C GLN A 81 11.32 -5.17 -18.68
N HIS A 82 10.56 -5.06 -17.58
CA HIS A 82 9.46 -5.97 -17.28
C HIS A 82 8.32 -5.88 -18.31
N VAL A 83 8.04 -4.69 -18.87
CA VAL A 83 7.05 -4.52 -19.96
C VAL A 83 7.40 -5.35 -21.19
N GLU A 84 8.69 -5.50 -21.49
CA GLU A 84 9.18 -6.25 -22.66
C GLU A 84 9.54 -7.72 -22.33
N SER A 85 9.55 -8.09 -21.05
CA SER A 85 9.96 -9.41 -20.58
C SER A 85 8.87 -10.47 -20.82
N ASN A 86 9.14 -11.46 -21.66
CA ASN A 86 8.23 -12.60 -21.81
C ASN A 86 7.99 -13.34 -20.49
N ALA A 87 8.98 -13.42 -19.60
CA ALA A 87 8.81 -14.06 -18.30
C ALA A 87 7.78 -13.30 -17.44
N SER A 88 7.91 -11.96 -17.36
CA SER A 88 6.97 -11.11 -16.62
C SER A 88 5.57 -11.15 -17.20
N LEU A 89 5.46 -11.00 -18.54
CA LEU A 89 4.16 -11.03 -19.22
C LEU A 89 3.48 -12.41 -19.10
N ASN A 90 4.23 -13.50 -19.16
CA ASN A 90 3.67 -14.84 -18.97
C ASN A 90 3.22 -15.07 -17.51
N ALA A 91 3.95 -14.54 -16.52
CA ALA A 91 3.52 -14.60 -15.12
C ALA A 91 2.22 -13.80 -14.91
N ILE A 92 2.12 -12.57 -15.44
CA ILE A 92 0.88 -11.78 -15.38
C ILE A 92 -0.30 -12.53 -16.02
N ARG A 93 -0.08 -13.14 -17.23
CA ARG A 93 -1.12 -13.86 -17.98
C ARG A 93 -1.67 -15.11 -17.29
N LYS A 94 -0.99 -15.64 -16.27
CA LYS A 94 -1.56 -16.74 -15.46
C LYS A 94 -2.88 -16.33 -14.83
N GLY A 95 -3.04 -15.04 -14.51
CA GLY A 95 -4.22 -14.52 -13.86
C GLY A 95 -4.40 -15.00 -12.41
N ASN A 96 -5.54 -14.66 -11.81
CA ASN A 96 -5.89 -15.05 -10.41
C ASN A 96 -4.90 -14.53 -9.35
N TRP A 97 -4.29 -13.39 -9.60
CA TRP A 97 -3.49 -12.68 -8.61
C TRP A 97 -4.39 -11.84 -7.71
N ASP A 98 -4.18 -11.93 -6.40
CA ASP A 98 -4.81 -11.03 -5.43
C ASP A 98 -4.02 -9.74 -5.30
N TYR A 99 -2.68 -9.86 -5.39
CA TYR A 99 -1.76 -8.72 -5.40
C TYR A 99 -0.69 -8.89 -6.49
N VAL A 100 -0.32 -7.78 -7.12
CA VAL A 100 0.88 -7.70 -7.97
C VAL A 100 1.74 -6.54 -7.50
N VAL A 101 2.97 -6.84 -7.09
CA VAL A 101 3.94 -5.88 -6.58
C VAL A 101 4.84 -5.42 -7.72
N LEU A 102 4.95 -4.11 -7.90
CA LEU A 102 5.81 -3.47 -8.90
C LEU A 102 6.94 -2.70 -8.21
N GLN A 103 8.19 -3.13 -8.43
CA GLN A 103 9.38 -2.50 -7.87
C GLN A 103 10.29 -2.02 -8.99
N GLU A 104 10.52 -0.70 -9.04
CA GLU A 104 11.46 -0.08 -9.98
C GLU A 104 12.92 -0.24 -9.50
N GLN A 105 13.88 -0.13 -10.42
CA GLN A 105 15.30 -0.18 -10.09
C GLN A 105 15.68 0.94 -9.11
N SER A 106 16.43 0.60 -8.09
CA SER A 106 16.65 1.30 -6.84
C SER A 106 16.79 2.84 -6.90
N GLN A 107 17.57 3.37 -7.83
CA GLN A 107 17.86 4.82 -7.92
C GLN A 107 16.98 5.56 -8.93
N LEU A 108 16.38 4.84 -9.88
CA LEU A 108 15.73 5.45 -11.05
C LEU A 108 14.51 6.31 -10.72
N PRO A 109 13.69 5.97 -9.68
CA PRO A 109 12.58 6.84 -9.28
C PRO A 109 13.03 8.25 -8.85
N SER A 110 14.28 8.39 -8.40
CA SER A 110 14.84 9.69 -7.98
C SER A 110 15.31 10.57 -9.13
N ILE A 111 15.37 10.04 -10.37
CA ILE A 111 15.83 10.77 -11.56
C ILE A 111 14.60 11.27 -12.31
N ASP A 112 14.33 12.56 -12.25
CA ASP A 112 13.10 13.18 -12.76
C ASP A 112 12.78 12.83 -14.21
N TYR A 113 13.77 12.94 -15.11
CA TYR A 113 13.59 12.58 -16.51
C TYR A 113 13.19 11.11 -16.68
N TYR A 114 13.87 10.19 -15.97
CA TYR A 114 13.57 8.77 -16.07
C TYR A 114 12.20 8.44 -15.48
N ARG A 115 11.86 9.03 -14.34
CA ARG A 115 10.55 8.88 -13.69
C ARG A 115 9.42 9.17 -14.65
N HIS A 116 9.50 10.27 -15.42
CA HIS A 116 8.42 10.70 -16.30
C HIS A 116 8.43 9.97 -17.65
N ASN A 117 9.61 9.61 -18.20
CA ASN A 117 9.74 9.09 -19.56
C ASN A 117 9.91 7.58 -19.63
N ALA A 118 10.19 6.90 -18.54
CA ALA A 118 10.35 5.45 -18.50
C ALA A 118 9.52 4.79 -17.38
N MET A 119 9.71 5.18 -16.11
CA MET A 119 9.02 4.54 -14.99
C MET A 119 7.50 4.67 -15.10
N ARG A 120 6.98 5.89 -15.27
CA ARG A 120 5.52 6.14 -15.33
C ARG A 120 4.85 5.40 -16.50
N PRO A 121 5.33 5.49 -17.76
CA PRO A 121 4.76 4.73 -18.86
C PRO A 121 4.82 3.22 -18.64
N ALA A 122 5.93 2.70 -18.10
CA ALA A 122 6.08 1.28 -17.82
C ALA A 122 5.15 0.81 -16.69
N TYR A 123 5.02 1.60 -15.64
CA TYR A 123 4.10 1.32 -14.54
C TYR A 123 2.65 1.24 -15.04
N GLN A 124 2.23 2.21 -15.86
CA GLN A 124 0.90 2.22 -16.48
C GLN A 124 0.68 0.99 -17.38
N ALA A 125 1.65 0.66 -18.25
CA ALA A 125 1.54 -0.48 -19.17
C ALA A 125 1.44 -1.83 -18.42
N LEU A 126 2.20 -1.98 -17.33
CA LEU A 126 2.11 -3.17 -16.47
C LEU A 126 0.76 -3.20 -15.75
N TYR A 127 0.32 -2.07 -15.19
CA TYR A 127 -0.99 -1.94 -14.55
C TYR A 127 -2.12 -2.37 -15.49
N ASP A 128 -2.17 -1.82 -16.71
CA ASP A 128 -3.20 -2.15 -17.69
C ASP A 128 -3.17 -3.64 -18.07
N THR A 129 -1.96 -4.21 -18.21
CA THR A 129 -1.80 -5.64 -18.50
C THR A 129 -2.27 -6.50 -17.33
N ILE A 130 -1.96 -6.11 -16.08
CA ILE A 130 -2.42 -6.83 -14.89
C ILE A 130 -3.94 -6.80 -14.79
N MET A 131 -4.55 -5.63 -14.97
CA MET A 131 -6.02 -5.48 -14.92
C MET A 131 -6.73 -6.27 -16.01
N LEU A 132 -6.10 -6.48 -17.18
CA LEU A 132 -6.64 -7.32 -18.25
C LEU A 132 -6.77 -8.80 -17.82
N TYR A 133 -5.78 -9.34 -17.10
CA TYR A 133 -5.73 -10.78 -16.74
C TYR A 133 -6.17 -11.07 -15.32
N SER A 134 -6.11 -10.08 -14.42
CA SER A 134 -6.52 -10.16 -13.01
C SER A 134 -7.26 -8.87 -12.62
N PRO A 135 -8.52 -8.68 -13.07
CA PRO A 135 -9.24 -7.41 -12.93
C PRO A 135 -9.55 -7.02 -11.48
N ASN A 136 -9.46 -7.97 -10.55
CA ASN A 136 -9.64 -7.74 -9.12
C ASN A 136 -8.31 -7.64 -8.34
N ALA A 137 -7.17 -7.78 -9.03
CA ALA A 137 -5.87 -7.69 -8.37
C ALA A 137 -5.61 -6.28 -7.84
N LYS A 138 -4.99 -6.22 -6.66
CA LYS A 138 -4.47 -4.98 -6.11
C LYS A 138 -3.02 -4.80 -6.58
N VAL A 139 -2.77 -3.79 -7.40
CA VAL A 139 -1.40 -3.44 -7.81
C VAL A 139 -0.77 -2.58 -6.72
N VAL A 140 0.44 -2.94 -6.31
CA VAL A 140 1.16 -2.30 -5.19
C VAL A 140 2.53 -1.84 -5.68
N GLY A 141 2.77 -0.53 -5.64
CA GLY A 141 4.11 0.03 -5.83
C GLY A 141 4.97 -0.25 -4.61
N TYR A 142 6.03 -1.01 -4.77
CA TYR A 142 7.01 -1.24 -3.72
C TYR A 142 7.93 -0.02 -3.61
N MET A 143 7.61 0.94 -2.77
CA MET A 143 8.46 2.08 -2.48
C MET A 143 9.75 1.61 -1.81
N THR A 144 10.82 1.62 -2.57
CA THR A 144 12.15 1.31 -2.07
C THR A 144 12.76 2.52 -1.35
N TRP A 145 13.99 2.40 -0.87
CA TRP A 145 14.69 3.37 -0.04
C TRP A 145 15.82 4.07 -0.78
N GLY A 146 16.23 5.22 -0.27
CA GLY A 146 17.36 6.00 -0.75
C GLY A 146 18.71 5.33 -0.48
N ARG A 147 19.77 5.83 -1.13
CA ARG A 147 21.15 5.47 -0.83
C ARG A 147 21.51 5.95 0.58
N LYS A 148 22.34 5.19 1.30
CA LYS A 148 22.74 5.49 2.69
C LYS A 148 23.22 6.94 2.86
N ASN A 149 24.01 7.43 1.93
CA ASN A 149 24.62 8.76 1.97
C ASN A 149 24.05 9.74 0.95
N GLY A 150 22.91 9.43 0.29
CA GLY A 150 22.36 10.27 -0.78
C GLY A 150 23.24 10.26 -2.04
N GLY A 151 23.71 11.43 -2.44
CA GLY A 151 24.54 11.65 -3.62
C GLY A 151 23.75 11.72 -4.94
N GLN A 152 24.42 12.14 -6.01
CA GLN A 152 23.81 12.24 -7.33
C GLN A 152 23.64 10.87 -7.97
N GLN A 153 22.44 10.60 -8.49
CA GLN A 153 22.12 9.37 -9.20
C GLN A 153 22.00 9.66 -10.71
N CYS A 154 22.66 8.84 -11.54
CA CYS A 154 22.60 9.02 -13.00
C CYS A 154 22.23 7.73 -13.73
N VAL A 155 21.57 7.87 -14.88
CA VAL A 155 21.23 6.76 -15.78
C VAL A 155 21.46 7.15 -17.23
N ASN A 156 21.95 6.18 -18.02
CA ASN A 156 21.92 6.29 -19.49
C ASN A 156 20.57 5.78 -19.98
N PHE A 157 19.78 6.63 -20.65
CA PHE A 157 18.48 6.26 -21.20
C PHE A 157 18.31 6.91 -22.57
N GLY A 158 17.94 6.08 -23.59
CA GLY A 158 17.94 6.54 -24.98
C GLY A 158 19.34 6.98 -25.42
N GLN A 159 19.48 8.21 -25.88
CA GLN A 159 20.76 8.76 -26.33
C GLN A 159 21.42 9.73 -25.32
N GLY A 160 20.90 9.82 -24.09
CA GLY A 160 21.35 10.78 -23.10
C GLY A 160 21.69 10.16 -21.76
N THR A 161 22.47 10.91 -20.96
CA THR A 161 22.69 10.65 -19.54
C THR A 161 21.85 11.64 -18.75
N TYR A 162 21.03 11.13 -17.83
CA TYR A 162 20.14 11.92 -17.00
C TYR A 162 20.50 11.69 -15.53
N CYS A 163 20.58 12.77 -14.78
CA CYS A 163 20.96 12.71 -13.38
C CYS A 163 19.87 13.36 -12.50
N SER A 164 19.80 12.88 -11.26
CA SER A 164 19.02 13.50 -10.20
C SER A 164 19.67 14.80 -9.70
N ALA A 165 19.02 15.50 -8.78
CA ALA A 165 19.71 16.40 -7.88
C ALA A 165 20.84 15.68 -7.13
N ASP A 166 21.79 16.42 -6.60
CA ASP A 166 22.79 15.89 -5.68
C ASP A 166 22.18 15.86 -4.28
N PHE A 167 21.76 14.68 -3.84
CA PHE A 167 21.07 14.50 -2.57
C PHE A 167 22.05 14.63 -1.40
N THR A 168 21.75 15.50 -0.46
CA THR A 168 22.61 15.77 0.71
C THR A 168 22.76 14.56 1.63
N ASP A 169 21.73 13.73 1.69
CA ASP A 169 21.63 12.60 2.62
C ASP A 169 20.53 11.63 2.17
N PHE A 170 20.34 10.56 2.95
CA PHE A 170 19.31 9.57 2.77
C PHE A 170 17.89 10.20 2.72
N ASN A 171 17.56 11.09 3.66
CA ASN A 171 16.23 11.66 3.79
C ASN A 171 15.83 12.48 2.56
N HIS A 172 16.74 13.29 2.05
CA HIS A 172 16.53 14.09 0.84
C HIS A 172 16.24 13.21 -0.38
N MET A 173 16.99 12.12 -0.55
CA MET A 173 16.70 11.16 -1.62
C MET A 173 15.38 10.44 -1.38
N GLN A 174 15.09 10.00 -0.15
CA GLN A 174 13.88 9.28 0.19
C GLN A 174 12.60 10.09 -0.07
N ASP A 175 12.61 11.37 0.21
CA ASP A 175 11.45 12.23 -0.06
C ASP A 175 11.12 12.27 -1.56
N THR A 176 12.15 12.30 -2.42
CA THR A 176 11.96 12.21 -3.88
C THR A 176 11.45 10.83 -4.32
N MET A 177 11.94 9.76 -3.71
CA MET A 177 11.48 8.40 -3.96
C MET A 177 10.02 8.22 -3.56
N SER A 178 9.67 8.70 -2.36
CA SER A 178 8.29 8.65 -1.84
C SER A 178 7.31 9.34 -2.79
N ALA A 179 7.64 10.56 -3.25
CA ALA A 179 6.83 11.29 -4.21
C ALA A 179 6.65 10.50 -5.52
N ALA A 180 7.73 9.91 -6.06
CA ALA A 180 7.69 9.17 -7.31
C ALA A 180 6.74 7.97 -7.26
N TYR A 181 6.76 7.17 -6.18
CA TYR A 181 5.88 6.03 -6.02
C TYR A 181 4.42 6.44 -5.78
N CYS A 182 4.18 7.46 -4.96
CA CYS A 182 2.85 7.99 -4.72
C CYS A 182 2.22 8.53 -6.01
N GLU A 183 2.96 9.32 -6.82
CA GLU A 183 2.49 9.83 -8.11
C GLU A 183 2.04 8.71 -9.05
N ASN A 184 2.82 7.62 -9.16
CA ASN A 184 2.46 6.49 -10.02
C ASN A 184 1.25 5.74 -9.49
N ALA A 185 1.18 5.49 -8.18
CA ALA A 185 0.06 4.83 -7.54
C ALA A 185 -1.24 5.62 -7.74
N TYR A 186 -1.20 6.92 -7.56
CA TYR A 186 -2.37 7.78 -7.77
C TYR A 186 -2.80 7.84 -9.23
N ALA A 187 -1.85 7.89 -10.17
CA ALA A 187 -2.17 7.94 -11.61
C ALA A 187 -2.87 6.68 -12.10
N THR A 188 -2.57 5.52 -11.51
CA THR A 188 -3.11 4.21 -11.91
C THR A 188 -4.19 3.67 -10.94
N ASN A 189 -4.54 4.40 -9.90
CA ASN A 189 -5.40 3.92 -8.81
C ASN A 189 -4.86 2.63 -8.16
N SER A 190 -3.54 2.51 -8.04
CA SER A 190 -2.86 1.43 -7.33
C SER A 190 -2.45 1.85 -5.92
N TYR A 191 -1.89 0.95 -5.14
CA TYR A 191 -1.48 1.17 -3.75
C TYR A 191 0.02 1.36 -3.63
N VAL A 192 0.49 1.84 -2.46
CA VAL A 192 1.92 1.95 -2.13
C VAL A 192 2.23 1.11 -0.90
N ALA A 193 3.26 0.28 -0.97
CA ALA A 193 3.92 -0.30 0.20
C ALA A 193 5.05 0.65 0.63
N PRO A 194 4.90 1.40 1.73
CA PRO A 194 5.78 2.53 2.08
C PRO A 194 7.07 2.09 2.79
N VAL A 195 7.78 1.12 2.22
CA VAL A 195 8.97 0.55 2.87
C VAL A 195 10.07 1.60 3.04
N GLY A 196 10.33 2.44 2.04
CA GLY A 196 11.35 3.48 2.14
C GLY A 196 11.04 4.54 3.20
N ASP A 197 9.75 4.89 3.37
CA ASP A 197 9.34 5.81 4.44
C ASP A 197 9.43 5.13 5.82
N ALA A 198 9.20 3.81 5.91
CA ALA A 198 9.46 3.05 7.13
C ALA A 198 10.97 3.00 7.47
N TRP A 199 11.83 2.89 6.46
CA TRP A 199 13.28 3.02 6.67
C TRP A 199 13.65 4.41 7.19
N LYS A 200 13.07 5.47 6.60
CA LYS A 200 13.30 6.85 7.05
C LYS A 200 12.92 7.03 8.52
N GLU A 201 11.77 6.48 8.92
CA GLU A 201 11.31 6.55 10.31
C GLU A 201 12.23 5.75 11.25
N ALA A 202 12.61 4.53 10.89
CA ALA A 202 13.49 3.70 11.70
C ALA A 202 14.87 4.35 11.92
N LEU A 203 15.48 4.89 10.84
CA LEU A 203 16.74 5.60 10.92
C LEU A 203 16.63 6.92 11.71
N GLY A 204 15.46 7.54 11.72
CA GLY A 204 15.19 8.74 12.49
C GLY A 204 15.05 8.48 13.99
N GLN A 205 14.57 7.30 14.38
CA GLN A 205 14.40 6.89 15.79
C GLN A 205 15.64 6.21 16.36
N ASP A 206 16.40 5.46 15.54
CA ASP A 206 17.67 4.82 15.91
C ASP A 206 18.71 5.00 14.80
N GLU A 207 19.62 5.97 14.99
CA GLU A 207 20.70 6.25 14.03
C GLU A 207 21.72 5.11 13.87
N ASN A 208 21.76 4.17 14.83
CA ASN A 208 22.68 3.05 14.83
C ASN A 208 22.13 1.80 14.15
N ILE A 209 20.86 1.81 13.75
CA ILE A 209 20.26 0.66 13.06
C ILE A 209 20.83 0.51 11.64
N GLU A 210 21.35 -0.66 11.32
CA GLU A 210 21.96 -0.95 10.02
C GLU A 210 20.93 -1.61 9.08
N LEU A 211 20.17 -0.79 8.35
CA LEU A 211 19.19 -1.28 7.38
C LEU A 211 19.79 -1.57 6.00
N HIS A 212 20.88 -0.88 5.64
CA HIS A 212 21.64 -1.15 4.42
C HIS A 212 22.68 -2.27 4.64
N SER A 213 22.96 -3.05 3.61
CA SER A 213 24.11 -3.92 3.58
C SER A 213 25.42 -3.13 3.37
N SER A 214 26.56 -3.80 3.34
CA SER A 214 27.89 -3.17 3.22
C SER A 214 28.10 -2.40 1.90
N ASP A 215 27.24 -2.59 0.90
CA ASP A 215 27.28 -1.85 -0.37
C ASP A 215 26.49 -0.54 -0.33
N GLU A 216 25.91 -0.18 0.83
CA GLU A 216 25.16 1.05 1.07
C GLU A 216 23.90 1.20 0.18
N SER A 217 23.44 0.10 -0.39
CA SER A 217 22.35 0.03 -1.38
C SER A 217 21.35 -1.07 -1.09
N HIS A 218 21.81 -2.34 -1.11
CA HIS A 218 20.94 -3.47 -0.85
C HIS A 218 20.54 -3.54 0.62
N PRO A 219 19.43 -4.23 0.95
CA PRO A 219 18.99 -4.32 2.32
C PRO A 219 19.89 -5.27 3.13
N SER A 220 20.15 -4.90 4.36
CA SER A 220 20.58 -5.86 5.39
C SER A 220 19.43 -6.84 5.69
N TYR A 221 19.66 -7.80 6.57
CA TYR A 221 18.57 -8.67 7.05
C TYR A 221 17.48 -7.86 7.77
N ASP A 222 17.86 -6.91 8.63
CA ASP A 222 16.96 -6.03 9.37
C ASP A 222 16.14 -5.14 8.42
N GLY A 223 16.78 -4.61 7.36
CA GLY A 223 16.08 -3.84 6.33
C GLY A 223 15.05 -4.65 5.55
N SER A 224 15.37 -5.92 5.24
CA SER A 224 14.40 -6.82 4.61
C SER A 224 13.28 -7.22 5.57
N TYR A 225 13.57 -7.39 6.86
CA TYR A 225 12.56 -7.67 7.87
C TYR A 225 11.57 -6.53 8.04
N LEU A 226 12.06 -5.29 8.07
CA LEU A 226 11.18 -4.11 8.09
C LEU A 226 10.30 -4.05 6.83
N ALA A 227 10.86 -4.35 5.65
CA ALA A 227 10.08 -4.45 4.42
C ALA A 227 9.00 -5.53 4.52
N ALA A 228 9.32 -6.70 5.09
CA ALA A 228 8.37 -7.78 5.29
C ALA A 228 7.23 -7.39 6.24
N CYS A 229 7.52 -6.65 7.32
CA CYS A 229 6.50 -6.11 8.23
C CYS A 229 5.56 -5.13 7.53
N VAL A 230 6.09 -4.25 6.67
CA VAL A 230 5.28 -3.33 5.86
C VAL A 230 4.39 -4.09 4.89
N PHE A 231 4.91 -5.10 4.17
CA PHE A 231 4.10 -5.91 3.26
C PHE A 231 3.05 -6.73 3.98
N HIS A 232 3.33 -7.24 5.18
CA HIS A 232 2.32 -7.88 6.02
C HIS A 232 1.15 -6.92 6.29
N ALA A 233 1.44 -5.69 6.71
CA ALA A 233 0.42 -4.67 6.94
C ALA A 233 -0.36 -4.33 5.66
N VAL A 234 0.31 -4.22 4.51
CA VAL A 234 -0.29 -3.94 3.20
C VAL A 234 -1.24 -5.04 2.74
N PHE A 235 -0.82 -6.30 2.82
CA PHE A 235 -1.59 -7.41 2.28
C PHE A 235 -2.80 -7.77 3.15
N TRP A 236 -2.62 -7.76 4.47
CA TRP A 236 -3.64 -8.18 5.41
C TRP A 236 -4.43 -7.03 6.04
N LYS A 237 -3.94 -5.79 5.87
CA LYS A 237 -4.48 -4.59 6.55
C LYS A 237 -4.52 -4.78 8.08
N GLU A 238 -3.55 -5.50 8.58
CA GLU A 238 -3.39 -5.79 10.00
C GLU A 238 -2.01 -5.39 10.50
N SER A 239 -1.95 -5.07 11.79
CA SER A 239 -0.69 -4.72 12.44
C SER A 239 0.31 -5.87 12.42
N PRO A 240 1.59 -5.63 12.04
CA PRO A 240 2.63 -6.64 12.19
C PRO A 240 3.11 -6.82 13.64
N ILE A 241 2.66 -5.96 14.57
CA ILE A 241 3.09 -6.01 15.98
C ILE A 241 2.69 -7.34 16.60
N GLY A 242 3.67 -8.02 17.19
CA GLY A 242 3.47 -9.31 17.85
C GLY A 242 3.35 -10.50 16.89
N THR A 243 3.56 -10.31 15.56
CA THR A 243 3.66 -11.44 14.65
C THR A 243 4.86 -12.30 15.02
N TYR A 244 4.63 -13.62 15.12
CA TYR A 244 5.69 -14.56 15.46
C TYR A 244 6.59 -14.78 14.25
N PHE A 245 7.86 -14.44 14.40
CA PHE A 245 8.89 -14.67 13.40
C PHE A 245 9.94 -15.61 13.98
N ASN A 246 9.86 -16.89 13.63
CA ASN A 246 10.80 -17.91 14.12
C ASN A 246 12.13 -17.85 13.37
N ASN A 247 12.89 -16.77 13.55
CA ASN A 247 14.19 -16.62 12.93
C ASN A 247 15.22 -16.12 13.95
N THR A 248 16.35 -16.80 14.02
CA THR A 248 17.46 -16.46 14.90
C THR A 248 18.34 -15.33 14.36
N SER A 249 18.04 -14.82 13.16
CA SER A 249 18.82 -13.74 12.51
C SER A 249 18.46 -12.35 12.99
N ILE A 250 17.36 -12.19 13.73
CA ILE A 250 16.94 -10.94 14.36
C ILE A 250 16.56 -11.19 15.82
N ASP A 251 17.06 -10.36 16.73
CA ASP A 251 16.66 -10.43 18.12
C ASP A 251 15.23 -9.87 18.35
N GLN A 252 14.61 -10.25 19.46
CA GLN A 252 13.22 -9.92 19.72
C GLN A 252 13.01 -8.41 19.88
N GLU A 253 13.87 -7.70 20.55
CA GLU A 253 13.76 -6.24 20.82
C GLU A 253 13.78 -5.47 19.49
N LYS A 254 14.71 -5.83 18.60
CA LYS A 254 14.82 -5.24 17.27
C LYS A 254 13.61 -5.61 16.41
N ALA A 255 13.13 -6.85 16.44
CA ALA A 255 11.94 -7.26 15.72
C ALA A 255 10.71 -6.45 16.16
N GLU A 256 10.50 -6.28 17.47
CA GLU A 256 9.42 -5.47 18.02
C GLU A 256 9.53 -3.99 17.61
N PHE A 257 10.74 -3.44 17.64
CA PHE A 257 11.00 -2.07 17.16
C PHE A 257 10.57 -1.90 15.70
N LEU A 258 11.05 -2.78 14.80
CA LEU A 258 10.75 -2.71 13.36
C LEU A 258 9.27 -2.98 13.04
N GLN A 259 8.61 -3.85 13.81
CA GLN A 259 7.16 -4.07 13.69
C GLN A 259 6.37 -2.81 14.06
N ASN A 260 6.76 -2.10 15.12
CA ASN A 260 6.12 -0.83 15.52
C ASN A 260 6.32 0.24 14.43
N ILE A 261 7.53 0.39 13.90
CA ILE A 261 7.80 1.31 12.78
C ILE A 261 6.90 1.01 11.58
N ALA A 262 6.82 -0.25 11.15
CA ALA A 262 5.97 -0.64 10.02
C ALA A 262 4.48 -0.34 10.28
N HIS A 263 4.00 -0.61 11.50
CA HIS A 263 2.65 -0.28 11.93
C HIS A 263 2.39 1.22 11.82
N ASP A 264 3.21 2.02 12.49
CA ASP A 264 3.00 3.46 12.59
C ASP A 264 3.03 4.13 11.22
N VAL A 265 4.02 3.81 10.39
CA VAL A 265 4.13 4.40 9.06
C VAL A 265 2.97 4.02 8.15
N PHE A 266 2.54 2.76 8.16
CA PHE A 266 1.46 2.32 7.29
C PHE A 266 0.10 2.86 7.74
N PHE A 267 -0.28 2.64 9.00
CA PHE A 267 -1.64 2.95 9.49
C PHE A 267 -1.87 4.43 9.77
N SER A 268 -0.82 5.21 10.04
CA SER A 268 -0.99 6.67 10.27
C SER A 268 -1.25 7.46 8.98
N ASN A 269 -0.99 6.87 7.79
CA ASN A 269 -1.03 7.59 6.53
C ASN A 269 -1.71 6.79 5.39
N LEU A 270 -2.76 6.03 5.67
CA LEU A 270 -3.43 5.17 4.68
C LEU A 270 -3.82 5.91 3.40
N GLU A 271 -4.33 7.14 3.52
CA GLU A 271 -4.69 7.98 2.37
C GLU A 271 -3.45 8.29 1.49
N LYS A 272 -2.29 8.56 2.08
CA LYS A 272 -1.04 8.80 1.36
C LYS A 272 -0.63 7.58 0.53
N TRP A 273 -0.91 6.38 1.04
CA TRP A 273 -0.60 5.12 0.36
C TRP A 273 -1.71 4.67 -0.60
N ASN A 274 -2.72 5.52 -0.81
CA ASN A 274 -3.91 5.28 -1.62
C ASN A 274 -4.79 4.12 -1.12
N PHE A 275 -4.73 3.79 0.17
CA PHE A 275 -5.66 2.89 0.83
C PHE A 275 -6.88 3.67 1.33
N GLU A 276 -8.06 3.07 1.16
CA GLU A 276 -9.27 3.60 1.79
C GLU A 276 -9.16 3.44 3.31
N ILE A 277 -9.49 4.50 4.05
CA ILE A 277 -9.73 4.38 5.47
C ILE A 277 -11.04 3.61 5.61
N GLU A 278 -10.98 2.35 6.02
CA GLU A 278 -12.17 1.68 6.53
C GLU A 278 -12.54 2.41 7.83
N SER A 279 -13.38 3.46 7.71
CA SER A 279 -14.06 3.97 8.88
C SER A 279 -14.84 2.78 9.47
N ASP A 280 -14.73 2.54 10.78
CA ASP A 280 -15.62 1.64 11.52
C ASP A 280 -17.07 2.04 11.22
N THR A 281 -17.61 1.51 10.15
CA THR A 281 -18.99 1.73 9.72
C THR A 281 -19.82 0.53 10.08
N THR A 282 -20.24 0.50 11.32
CA THR A 282 -21.62 0.10 11.56
C THR A 282 -22.50 1.15 10.84
N ASN A 283 -22.93 0.82 9.61
CA ASN A 283 -23.84 1.61 8.75
C ASN A 283 -23.28 2.91 8.11
N ILE A 284 -22.54 2.80 6.98
CA ILE A 284 -22.62 3.82 5.93
C ILE A 284 -22.63 3.10 4.58
N ASN A 285 -23.68 3.34 3.81
CA ASN A 285 -23.87 2.88 2.44
C ASN A 285 -22.68 3.29 1.54
N LYS A 286 -22.14 2.34 0.76
CA LYS A 286 -21.35 2.61 -0.45
C LYS A 286 -22.15 3.59 -1.33
N ASP A 287 -21.45 4.59 -1.85
CA ASP A 287 -21.96 5.71 -2.64
C ASP A 287 -22.59 6.83 -1.80
N THR A 288 -21.81 7.51 -0.99
CA THR A 288 -22.15 8.89 -0.66
C THR A 288 -21.66 9.80 -1.78
N TYR A 289 -22.39 9.82 -2.91
CA TYR A 289 -22.59 11.05 -3.61
C TYR A 289 -23.10 12.02 -2.55
N ASN A 290 -22.22 12.93 -2.12
CA ASN A 290 -22.68 13.92 -1.16
C ASN A 290 -23.51 14.94 -1.92
N ASP A 291 -24.80 14.93 -1.70
CA ASP A 291 -25.70 15.94 -2.28
C ASP A 291 -25.37 17.36 -1.83
N ASN A 292 -24.58 17.54 -0.75
CA ASN A 292 -24.28 18.83 -0.15
C ASN A 292 -23.06 19.53 -0.78
N PHE A 293 -22.04 18.78 -1.20
CA PHE A 293 -20.80 19.34 -1.76
C PHE A 293 -20.49 18.72 -3.13
N GLU A 294 -20.06 19.57 -4.07
CA GLU A 294 -19.57 19.16 -5.37
C GLU A 294 -18.20 19.82 -5.60
N ILE A 295 -17.18 19.01 -5.92
CA ILE A 295 -15.84 19.52 -6.19
C ILE A 295 -15.60 19.44 -7.68
N ILE A 296 -15.42 20.62 -8.30
CA ILE A 296 -15.19 20.81 -9.73
C ILE A 296 -13.74 21.23 -9.91
N ASN A 297 -12.97 20.40 -10.63
CA ASN A 297 -11.63 20.75 -11.08
C ASN A 297 -11.74 21.44 -12.43
N ASN A 298 -11.24 22.67 -12.54
CA ASN A 298 -11.20 23.41 -13.80
C ASN A 298 -9.73 23.61 -14.23
N PRO A 299 -9.18 22.66 -15.01
CA PRO A 299 -7.79 22.68 -15.40
C PRO A 299 -7.39 23.88 -16.28
N ASP A 300 -8.35 24.48 -16.98
CA ASP A 300 -8.07 25.60 -17.88
C ASP A 300 -7.73 26.91 -17.13
N ASN A 301 -8.10 27.02 -15.85
CA ASN A 301 -7.91 28.23 -15.04
C ASN A 301 -7.14 27.96 -13.73
N ASP A 302 -6.55 26.79 -13.56
CA ASP A 302 -5.85 26.35 -12.33
C ASP A 302 -6.70 26.55 -11.06
N ASN A 303 -8.03 26.38 -11.17
CA ASN A 303 -8.96 26.59 -10.08
C ASN A 303 -9.69 25.31 -9.68
N VAL A 304 -9.87 25.14 -8.39
CA VAL A 304 -10.78 24.15 -7.82
C VAL A 304 -11.96 24.85 -7.19
N ILE A 305 -13.16 24.50 -7.61
CA ILE A 305 -14.39 25.08 -7.10
C ILE A 305 -15.08 24.02 -6.21
N ILE A 306 -15.36 24.42 -4.99
CA ILE A 306 -16.17 23.62 -4.05
C ILE A 306 -17.55 24.28 -4.00
N LYS A 307 -18.53 23.60 -4.59
CA LYS A 307 -19.93 23.97 -4.51
C LYS A 307 -20.54 23.45 -3.22
N ASN A 308 -21.07 24.34 -2.40
CA ASN A 308 -21.76 24.02 -1.15
C ASN A 308 -23.27 24.25 -1.35
N LYS A 309 -23.96 23.21 -1.83
CA LYS A 309 -25.35 23.31 -2.30
C LYS A 309 -26.36 23.74 -1.22
N ASN A 310 -26.04 23.47 0.04
CA ASN A 310 -26.94 23.76 1.16
C ASN A 310 -26.44 24.90 2.06
N ASN A 311 -25.35 25.56 1.69
CA ASN A 311 -24.67 26.58 2.51
C ASN A 311 -24.34 26.12 3.94
N ASN A 312 -24.00 24.85 4.10
CA ASN A 312 -23.63 24.30 5.39
C ASN A 312 -22.28 24.90 5.86
N SER A 313 -22.16 25.13 7.16
CA SER A 313 -20.86 25.49 7.72
C SER A 313 -19.90 24.31 7.65
N ALA A 314 -18.74 24.49 7.03
CA ALA A 314 -17.76 23.43 6.86
C ALA A 314 -16.32 23.94 6.92
N ASN A 315 -15.40 23.10 7.41
CA ASN A 315 -13.98 23.31 7.32
C ASN A 315 -13.43 22.59 6.07
N VAL A 316 -12.71 23.32 5.23
CA VAL A 316 -12.04 22.81 4.03
C VAL A 316 -10.54 22.81 4.26
N ARG A 317 -9.89 21.67 4.01
CA ARG A 317 -8.44 21.53 3.96
C ARG A 317 -8.02 21.07 2.58
N ILE A 318 -7.00 21.70 2.03
CA ILE A 318 -6.35 21.32 0.79
C ILE A 318 -4.94 20.87 1.15
N ILE A 319 -4.64 19.61 0.85
CA ILE A 319 -3.44 18.92 1.31
C ILE A 319 -2.67 18.45 0.08
N ASN A 320 -1.37 18.68 0.02
CA ASN A 320 -0.53 18.11 -1.04
C ASN A 320 -0.16 16.65 -0.76
N ILE A 321 0.51 16.01 -1.71
CA ILE A 321 0.93 14.59 -1.59
C ILE A 321 1.93 14.34 -0.44
N ASN A 322 2.60 15.38 0.06
CA ASN A 322 3.53 15.27 1.20
C ASN A 322 2.82 15.37 2.55
N GLY A 323 1.47 15.50 2.53
CA GLY A 323 0.67 15.68 3.74
C GLY A 323 0.67 17.12 4.29
N GLU A 324 1.28 18.07 3.57
CA GLU A 324 1.29 19.47 3.97
C GLU A 324 -0.07 20.13 3.68
N ILE A 325 -0.63 20.83 4.65
CA ILE A 325 -1.84 21.62 4.47
C ILE A 325 -1.46 22.89 3.69
N ILE A 326 -1.87 22.93 2.42
CA ILE A 326 -1.65 24.09 1.54
C ILE A 326 -2.63 25.20 1.89
N GLU A 327 -3.86 24.84 2.24
CA GLU A 327 -4.87 25.80 2.69
C GLU A 327 -5.86 25.13 3.65
N GLU A 328 -6.26 25.88 4.66
CA GLU A 328 -7.35 25.51 5.57
C GLU A 328 -8.29 26.69 5.75
N LYS A 329 -9.59 26.46 5.52
CA LYS A 329 -10.60 27.52 5.57
C LYS A 329 -11.97 27.05 6.02
N ASN A 330 -12.63 27.84 6.85
CA ASN A 330 -14.05 27.64 7.15
C ASN A 330 -14.90 28.35 6.10
N ILE A 331 -15.87 27.65 5.54
CA ILE A 331 -16.78 28.12 4.50
C ILE A 331 -18.23 27.97 4.93
N ASN A 332 -19.10 28.87 4.44
CA ASN A 332 -20.56 28.80 4.62
C ASN A 332 -21.30 28.87 3.27
N GLY A 333 -20.58 28.74 2.16
CA GLY A 333 -21.10 28.79 0.79
C GLY A 333 -20.05 28.23 -0.16
N ASP A 334 -20.19 28.51 -1.45
CA ASP A 334 -19.23 28.12 -2.47
C ASP A 334 -17.86 28.69 -2.18
N TYR A 335 -16.84 27.91 -2.47
CA TYR A 335 -15.45 28.29 -2.28
C TYR A 335 -14.60 27.95 -3.50
N THR A 336 -13.74 28.88 -3.91
CA THR A 336 -12.79 28.66 -5.00
C THR A 336 -11.38 28.76 -4.47
N PHE A 337 -10.60 27.72 -4.70
CA PHE A 337 -9.18 27.67 -4.41
C PHE A 337 -8.38 27.82 -5.69
N GLN A 338 -7.41 28.74 -5.68
CA GLN A 338 -6.53 28.99 -6.80
C GLN A 338 -5.19 28.31 -6.57
N ILE A 339 -4.84 27.38 -7.45
CA ILE A 339 -3.58 26.66 -7.36
C ILE A 339 -2.53 27.44 -8.12
N ASN A 340 -1.76 28.24 -7.41
CA ASN A 340 -0.72 29.09 -7.97
C ASN A 340 0.42 28.26 -8.57
N ASN A 341 0.31 27.87 -9.86
CA ASN A 341 1.35 27.19 -10.67
C ASN A 341 1.94 25.88 -10.10
N SER A 342 1.34 25.27 -9.12
CA SER A 342 1.81 23.99 -8.56
C SER A 342 1.05 22.84 -9.18
N LYS A 343 1.56 22.30 -10.28
CA LYS A 343 1.07 21.02 -10.83
C LYS A 343 1.28 19.92 -9.82
N GLY A 344 0.31 19.04 -9.67
CA GLY A 344 0.40 17.95 -8.70
C GLY A 344 -0.94 17.34 -8.31
N ILE A 345 -0.87 16.50 -7.32
CA ILE A 345 -2.04 15.83 -6.74
C ILE A 345 -2.36 16.51 -5.41
N TYR A 346 -3.64 16.77 -5.20
CA TYR A 346 -4.15 17.39 -3.99
C TYR A 346 -5.30 16.57 -3.42
N ILE A 347 -5.37 16.52 -2.11
CA ILE A 347 -6.48 15.93 -1.36
C ILE A 347 -7.31 17.08 -0.81
N ILE A 348 -8.57 17.15 -1.20
CA ILE A 348 -9.54 18.10 -0.66
C ILE A 348 -10.36 17.38 0.39
N GLN A 349 -10.25 17.85 1.62
CA GLN A 349 -11.01 17.36 2.75
C GLN A 349 -12.02 18.42 3.18
N ILE A 350 -13.28 18.06 3.29
CA ILE A 350 -14.36 18.92 3.78
C ILE A 350 -14.97 18.27 5.01
N THR A 351 -15.03 19.01 6.12
CA THR A 351 -15.66 18.53 7.37
C THR A 351 -16.81 19.48 7.72
N GLU A 352 -18.04 18.97 7.73
CA GLU A 352 -19.22 19.74 8.16
C GLU A 352 -19.12 20.05 9.65
N SER A 353 -19.38 21.31 10.01
CA SER A 353 -19.26 21.76 11.42
C SER A 353 -20.31 21.13 12.33
N ASP A 354 -21.54 20.98 11.84
CA ASP A 354 -22.70 20.54 12.66
C ASP A 354 -22.79 19.03 12.80
N THR A 355 -22.43 18.29 11.73
CA THR A 355 -22.57 16.82 11.69
C THR A 355 -21.27 16.08 11.93
N HIS A 356 -20.15 16.80 11.87
CA HIS A 356 -18.78 16.24 11.82
C HIS A 356 -18.55 15.22 10.69
N LYS A 357 -19.43 15.19 9.71
CA LYS A 357 -19.24 14.37 8.52
C LYS A 357 -18.05 14.89 7.72
N ARG A 358 -17.20 13.98 7.31
CA ARG A 358 -15.98 14.26 6.56
C ARG A 358 -16.13 13.75 5.13
N TYR A 359 -15.77 14.59 4.16
CA TYR A 359 -15.75 14.28 2.73
C TYR A 359 -14.33 14.47 2.23
N VAL A 360 -13.86 13.52 1.45
CA VAL A 360 -12.50 13.56 0.90
C VAL A 360 -12.56 13.30 -0.59
N LYS A 361 -11.91 14.15 -1.38
CA LYS A 361 -11.76 13.96 -2.82
C LYS A 361 -10.34 14.26 -3.25
N LYS A 362 -9.77 13.33 -3.99
CA LYS A 362 -8.48 13.52 -4.67
C LYS A 362 -8.72 14.23 -6.00
N ILE A 363 -7.88 15.21 -6.31
CA ILE A 363 -7.83 15.90 -7.60
C ILE A 363 -6.40 15.91 -8.14
N SER A 364 -6.28 15.86 -9.45
CA SER A 364 -5.00 15.97 -10.15
C SER A 364 -4.99 17.21 -11.02
N ILE A 365 -3.92 18.01 -10.95
CA ILE A 365 -3.72 19.23 -11.72
C ILE A 365 -2.43 19.05 -12.52
N PHE A 366 -2.56 19.05 -13.84
CA PHE A 366 -1.46 18.74 -14.77
C PHE A 366 -1.06 19.93 -15.62
#